data_384a8732fa7dc0b118f2883432e50e71
#
_entry.id   384a8732fa7dc0b118f2883432e50e71
#
_cell.length_a   1.000
_cell.length_b   1.000
_cell.length_c   1.000
_cell.angle_alpha   90.00
_cell.angle_beta   90.00
_cell.angle_gamma   90.00
#
_symmetry.space_group_name_H-M   'P 1'
#
loop_
_entity.id
_entity.type
_entity.pdbx_description
1 polymer ?
#
loop_
_entity_poly.entity_id
_entity_poly.type
_entity_poly.pdbx_seq_one_letter_code
_entity_poly.pdbx_strand_id
1 'polypeptide(L)'
;MSILGERFFKLSNALFCYHLTPIQFTVYSFLVSSAGQKKVCWPSMKTIAANCGCSVNAAREAIRVLEQLGFIRCVKRYRDLANGSVRQTSNSYFILDPPPLSIARRRVTPEGGEELCEQDEREQIKPSAAGQVPA
;
A
#
# COMPACT_ATOMS: atom_id res chain seq x y z
N MET A 1 11.81 -16.04 21.90
CA MET A 1 10.97 -15.76 20.77
C MET A 1 11.44 -14.50 20.07
N SER A 2 11.58 -14.55 18.80
CA SER A 2 12.02 -13.38 18.06
C SER A 2 10.81 -12.55 17.63
N ILE A 3 10.81 -11.31 17.96
CA ILE A 3 9.74 -10.41 17.53
C ILE A 3 9.64 -10.41 16.02
N LEU A 4 10.78 -10.41 15.35
CA LEU A 4 10.79 -10.32 13.90
C LEU A 4 10.30 -11.61 13.23
N GLY A 5 10.41 -12.73 13.91
CA GLY A 5 10.02 -13.98 13.29
C GLY A 5 8.54 -14.19 13.16
N GLU A 6 7.73 -13.47 13.92
CA GLU A 6 6.31 -13.70 13.92
C GLU A 6 5.47 -12.46 13.62
N ARG A 7 6.07 -11.30 13.68
CA ARG A 7 5.30 -10.07 13.57
C ARG A 7 5.89 -9.13 12.54
N PHE A 8 6.10 -9.63 11.37
CA PHE A 8 6.58 -8.78 10.28
C PHE A 8 5.65 -8.90 9.09
N PHE A 9 5.74 -7.94 8.19
CA PHE A 9 5.01 -7.98 6.95
C PHE A 9 5.97 -7.63 5.82
N LYS A 10 5.57 -7.91 4.59
CA LYS A 10 6.42 -7.69 3.43
C LYS A 10 5.81 -6.66 2.52
N LEU A 11 6.67 -5.86 1.92
CA LEU A 11 6.27 -4.92 0.89
C LEU A 11 7.11 -5.19 -0.34
N SER A 12 6.53 -4.94 -1.50
CA SER A 12 7.26 -5.09 -2.75
C SER A 12 8.30 -3.99 -2.87
N ASN A 13 9.49 -4.34 -3.31
CA ASN A 13 10.52 -3.35 -3.60
C ASN A 13 10.08 -2.39 -4.69
N ALA A 14 9.15 -2.80 -5.54
CA ALA A 14 8.66 -1.96 -6.62
C ALA A 14 7.96 -0.70 -6.12
N LEU A 15 7.56 -0.67 -4.85
CA LEU A 15 6.91 0.52 -4.31
C LEU A 15 7.76 1.77 -4.47
N PHE A 16 9.07 1.63 -4.44
CA PHE A 16 9.94 2.80 -4.56
C PHE A 16 9.96 3.38 -5.96
N CYS A 17 9.40 2.66 -6.94
CA CYS A 17 9.31 3.17 -8.30
C CYS A 17 8.14 4.11 -8.50
N TYR A 18 7.18 4.13 -7.58
CA TYR A 18 5.97 4.93 -7.75
C TYR A 18 6.04 6.29 -7.07
N HIS A 19 7.15 6.57 -6.39
CA HIS A 19 7.38 7.88 -5.75
C HIS A 19 6.24 8.30 -4.84
N LEU A 20 5.80 7.40 -3.97
CA LEU A 20 4.79 7.75 -3.00
C LEU A 20 5.38 8.74 -2.00
N THR A 21 4.56 9.65 -1.50
CA THR A 21 5.02 10.53 -0.43
C THR A 21 5.21 9.71 0.85
N PRO A 22 5.97 10.23 1.82
CA PRO A 22 6.16 9.48 3.07
C PRO A 22 4.86 9.11 3.77
N ILE A 23 3.87 9.99 3.76
CA ILE A 23 2.58 9.68 4.38
C ILE A 23 1.87 8.59 3.59
N GLN A 24 1.86 8.68 2.27
CA GLN A 24 1.25 7.65 1.43
C GLN A 24 1.90 6.30 1.63
N PHE A 25 3.23 6.28 1.68
CA PHE A 25 3.98 5.04 1.90
C PHE A 25 3.64 4.47 3.28
N THR A 26 3.59 5.30 4.29
CA THR A 26 3.30 4.85 5.65
C THR A 26 1.89 4.32 5.77
N VAL A 27 0.92 5.01 5.18
CA VAL A 27 -0.47 4.57 5.22
C VAL A 27 -0.63 3.24 4.49
N TYR A 28 -0.02 3.11 3.32
CA TYR A 28 -0.08 1.86 2.59
C TYR A 28 0.56 0.73 3.40
N SER A 29 1.71 0.98 4.00
CA SER A 29 2.40 -0.01 4.82
C SER A 29 1.55 -0.46 6.00
N PHE A 30 0.88 0.49 6.65
CA PHE A 30 0.01 0.16 7.77
C PHE A 30 -1.16 -0.71 7.31
N LEU A 31 -1.76 -0.38 6.18
CA LEU A 31 -2.88 -1.17 5.66
C LEU A 31 -2.44 -2.59 5.29
N VAL A 32 -1.29 -2.73 4.67
CA VAL A 32 -0.76 -4.04 4.33
C VAL A 32 -0.51 -4.86 5.60
N SER A 33 0.08 -4.22 6.60
CA SER A 33 0.35 -4.87 7.87
C SER A 33 -0.94 -5.31 8.55
N SER A 34 -1.97 -4.49 8.51
CA SER A 34 -3.25 -4.80 9.14
C SER A 34 -4.02 -5.86 8.38
N ALA A 35 -3.90 -5.89 7.07
CA ALA A 35 -4.67 -6.83 6.26
C ALA A 35 -4.12 -8.25 6.33
N GLY A 36 -2.83 -8.39 6.46
CA GLY A 36 -2.21 -9.71 6.52
C GLY A 36 -2.49 -10.51 5.27
N GLN A 37 -2.61 -11.81 5.41
CA GLN A 37 -2.80 -12.70 4.27
C GLN A 37 -4.19 -12.57 3.65
N LYS A 38 -5.15 -12.05 4.37
CA LYS A 38 -6.49 -11.87 3.83
C LYS A 38 -6.58 -10.73 2.84
N LYS A 39 -5.60 -9.84 2.86
CA LYS A 39 -5.50 -8.70 1.97
C LYS A 39 -6.71 -7.76 2.08
N VAL A 40 -7.35 -7.75 3.21
CA VAL A 40 -8.45 -6.83 3.50
C VAL A 40 -8.41 -6.43 4.96
N CYS A 41 -8.67 -5.18 5.24
CA CYS A 41 -8.75 -4.67 6.61
C CYS A 41 -9.78 -3.54 6.65
N TRP A 42 -10.17 -3.16 7.86
CA TRP A 42 -11.19 -2.12 8.01
C TRP A 42 -10.94 -1.23 9.21
N PRO A 43 -9.74 -0.65 9.33
CA PRO A 43 -9.48 0.27 10.43
C PRO A 43 -10.22 1.58 10.24
N SER A 44 -10.49 2.27 11.34
CA SER A 44 -11.10 3.58 11.25
C SER A 44 -10.05 4.60 10.83
N MET A 45 -10.50 5.76 10.33
CA MET A 45 -9.56 6.82 9.98
C MET A 45 -8.73 7.28 11.17
N LYS A 46 -9.32 7.29 12.36
CA LYS A 46 -8.56 7.67 13.54
C LYS A 46 -7.45 6.67 13.84
N THR A 47 -7.73 5.39 13.65
CA THR A 47 -6.74 4.34 13.87
C THR A 47 -5.61 4.46 12.85
N ILE A 48 -5.95 4.69 11.60
CA ILE A 48 -4.94 4.87 10.56
C ILE A 48 -4.04 6.06 10.88
N ALA A 49 -4.65 7.19 11.19
CA ALA A 49 -3.88 8.39 11.46
C ALA A 49 -2.98 8.23 12.68
N ALA A 50 -3.50 7.61 13.74
CA ALA A 50 -2.73 7.41 14.96
C ALA A 50 -1.53 6.52 14.72
N ASN A 51 -1.71 5.44 13.95
CA ASN A 51 -0.61 4.52 13.69
C ASN A 51 0.39 5.07 12.67
N CYS A 52 -0.04 5.96 11.81
CA CYS A 52 0.84 6.53 10.81
C CYS A 52 1.46 7.85 11.23
N GLY A 53 1.10 8.36 12.39
CA GLY A 53 1.70 9.60 12.90
C GLY A 53 1.30 10.83 12.11
N CYS A 54 0.08 10.88 11.60
CA CYS A 54 -0.39 12.01 10.81
C CYS A 54 -1.81 12.40 11.22
N SER A 55 -2.32 13.48 10.66
CA SER A 55 -3.68 13.90 10.92
C SER A 55 -4.68 13.03 10.19
N VAL A 56 -5.92 13.06 10.63
CA VAL A 56 -7.00 12.32 9.95
C VAL A 56 -7.15 12.82 8.52
N ASN A 57 -7.03 14.12 8.30
CA ASN A 57 -7.15 14.67 6.94
C ASN A 57 -6.01 14.20 6.06
N ALA A 58 -4.78 14.15 6.59
CA ALA A 58 -3.64 13.66 5.83
C ALA A 58 -3.80 12.18 5.49
N ALA A 59 -4.30 11.39 6.43
CA ALA A 59 -4.55 9.97 6.18
C ALA A 59 -5.62 9.79 5.10
N ARG A 60 -6.69 10.58 5.18
CA ARG A 60 -7.77 10.50 4.19
C ARG A 60 -7.27 10.84 2.79
N GLU A 61 -6.44 11.87 2.69
CA GLU A 61 -5.89 12.26 1.40
C GLU A 61 -4.94 11.19 0.86
N ALA A 62 -4.13 10.59 1.72
CA ALA A 62 -3.23 9.54 1.31
C ALA A 62 -4.00 8.33 0.77
N ILE A 63 -5.10 7.97 1.43
CA ILE A 63 -5.94 6.86 0.97
C ILE A 63 -6.55 7.17 -0.37
N ARG A 64 -7.01 8.42 -0.56
CA ARG A 64 -7.59 8.81 -1.83
C ARG A 64 -6.59 8.65 -2.96
N VAL A 65 -5.35 9.06 -2.74
CA VAL A 65 -4.31 8.95 -3.77
C VAL A 65 -3.94 7.49 -4.01
N LEU A 66 -3.83 6.70 -2.95
CA LEU A 66 -3.51 5.27 -3.10
C LEU A 66 -4.58 4.54 -3.90
N GLU A 67 -5.84 4.91 -3.68
CA GLU A 67 -6.93 4.31 -4.43
C GLU A 67 -6.89 4.75 -5.88
N GLN A 68 -6.61 6.01 -6.14
CA GLN A 68 -6.51 6.50 -7.50
C GLN A 68 -5.38 5.84 -8.27
N LEU A 69 -4.27 5.54 -7.60
CA LEU A 69 -3.15 4.89 -8.24
C LEU A 69 -3.34 3.38 -8.40
N GLY A 70 -4.33 2.81 -7.74
CA GLY A 70 -4.59 1.38 -7.89
C GLY A 70 -3.90 0.49 -6.88
N PHE A 71 -3.38 1.04 -5.80
CA PHE A 71 -2.75 0.23 -4.76
C PHE A 71 -3.77 -0.40 -3.82
N ILE A 72 -4.90 0.24 -3.63
CA ILE A 72 -5.94 -0.26 -2.73
C ILE A 72 -7.30 0.01 -3.35
N ARG A 73 -8.30 -0.70 -2.86
CA ARG A 73 -9.68 -0.41 -3.20
C ARG A 73 -10.45 -0.20 -1.91
N CYS A 74 -11.16 0.90 -1.83
CA CYS A 74 -11.91 1.27 -0.66
C CYS A 74 -13.39 1.00 -0.91
N VAL A 75 -14.01 0.24 -0.02
CA VAL A 75 -15.44 -0.08 -0.13
C VAL A 75 -16.13 0.40 1.14
N LYS A 76 -17.14 1.22 0.98
CA LYS A 76 -17.88 1.74 2.12
C LYS A 76 -18.72 0.64 2.75
N ARG A 77 -18.77 0.66 4.06
CA ARG A 77 -19.56 -0.30 4.80
C ARG A 77 -20.63 0.44 5.57
N TYR A 78 -21.79 -0.19 5.68
CA TYR A 78 -22.93 0.39 6.40
C TYR A 78 -23.45 -0.60 7.42
N ARG A 79 -24.08 -0.06 8.44
CA ARG A 79 -24.62 -0.88 9.51
C ARG A 79 -26.02 -0.43 9.78
N ASP A 80 -26.94 -1.38 9.92
CA ASP A 80 -28.30 -1.07 10.28
C ASP A 80 -28.41 -0.82 11.77
N LEU A 81 -29.10 0.21 12.13
CA LEU A 81 -29.32 0.54 13.53
C LEU A 81 -30.69 0.03 13.97
N ALA A 82 -30.85 -0.12 15.28
CA ALA A 82 -32.10 -0.65 15.84
C ALA A 82 -33.32 0.21 15.50
N ASN A 83 -33.12 1.49 15.21
CA ASN A 83 -34.22 2.38 14.89
C ASN A 83 -34.56 2.37 13.39
N GLY A 84 -33.97 1.47 12.62
CA GLY A 84 -34.26 1.37 11.20
C GLY A 84 -33.42 2.26 10.31
N SER A 85 -32.57 3.11 10.88
CA SER A 85 -31.69 3.94 10.06
C SER A 85 -30.39 3.19 9.75
N VAL A 86 -29.63 3.71 8.78
CA VAL A 86 -28.38 3.09 8.36
C VAL A 86 -27.24 4.06 8.64
N ARG A 87 -26.17 3.55 9.18
CA ARG A 87 -25.00 4.38 9.50
C ARG A 87 -23.77 3.81 8.83
N GLN A 88 -22.94 4.68 8.30
CA GLN A 88 -21.69 4.25 7.71
C GLN A 88 -20.70 3.92 8.82
N THR A 89 -20.04 2.77 8.69
CA THR A 89 -18.98 2.36 9.62
C THR A 89 -17.64 2.54 8.92
N SER A 90 -16.59 1.94 9.49
CA SER A 90 -15.27 1.99 8.86
C SER A 90 -15.31 1.34 7.49
N ASN A 91 -14.58 1.90 6.54
CA ASN A 91 -14.51 1.33 5.21
C ASN A 91 -13.68 0.05 5.22
N SER A 92 -13.91 -0.80 4.23
CA SER A 92 -13.04 -1.94 3.98
C SER A 92 -11.99 -1.50 2.98
N TYR A 93 -10.74 -1.85 3.24
CA TYR A 93 -9.64 -1.53 2.36
C TYR A 93 -9.06 -2.82 1.83
N PHE A 94 -9.14 -3.03 0.52
CA PHE A 94 -8.61 -4.21 -0.13
C PHE A 94 -7.25 -3.89 -0.69
N ILE A 95 -6.25 -4.70 -0.35
CA ILE A 95 -4.89 -4.51 -0.84
C ILE A 95 -4.82 -5.15 -2.21
N LEU A 96 -4.46 -4.36 -3.20
CA LEU A 96 -4.35 -4.82 -4.57
C LEU A 96 -2.88 -5.06 -4.90
N ASP A 97 -2.64 -5.78 -5.99
CA ASP A 97 -1.28 -5.92 -6.47
C ASP A 97 -0.79 -4.57 -6.97
N PRO A 98 0.50 -4.32 -6.91
CA PRO A 98 1.02 -3.05 -7.42
C PRO A 98 0.57 -2.80 -8.85
N PRO A 99 0.24 -1.55 -9.19
CA PRO A 99 -0.21 -1.26 -10.54
C PRO A 99 0.89 -1.46 -11.57
N PRO A 100 0.52 -1.50 -12.86
CA PRO A 100 1.51 -1.74 -13.90
C PRO A 100 2.60 -0.67 -13.92
N LEU A 101 3.78 -1.08 -14.41
CA LEU A 101 4.90 -0.15 -14.49
C LEU A 101 4.59 1.07 -15.36
N SER A 102 3.60 0.96 -16.23
CA SER A 102 3.24 2.09 -17.08
C SER A 102 2.83 3.33 -16.31
N ILE A 103 2.40 3.16 -15.06
CA ILE A 103 2.05 4.33 -14.26
C ILE A 103 3.12 4.64 -13.23
N ALA A 104 4.21 3.90 -13.21
CA ALA A 104 5.29 4.21 -12.30
C ALA A 104 5.98 5.50 -12.75
N ARG A 105 6.40 6.28 -11.77
CA ARG A 105 7.13 7.48 -12.09
C ARG A 105 8.60 7.14 -12.25
N ARG A 106 9.27 7.94 -13.05
CA ARG A 106 10.69 7.74 -13.19
C ARG A 106 11.41 8.34 -11.99
N ARG A 107 12.49 7.71 -11.64
CA ARG A 107 13.31 8.19 -10.54
C ARG A 107 14.24 9.27 -11.09
N VAL A 108 14.39 10.33 -10.33
CA VAL A 108 15.31 11.39 -10.71
C VAL A 108 16.65 11.08 -10.05
N THR A 109 17.69 11.00 -10.87
CA THR A 109 19.03 10.73 -10.33
C THR A 109 19.63 12.02 -9.81
N PRO A 110 20.65 11.93 -9.00
CA PRO A 110 21.32 13.13 -8.50
C PRO A 110 21.88 14.01 -9.62
N GLU A 111 22.14 13.44 -10.77
CA GLU A 111 22.64 14.21 -11.90
C GLU A 111 21.53 14.88 -12.68
N GLY A 112 20.29 14.72 -12.25
CA GLY A 112 19.18 15.34 -12.96
C GLY A 112 18.54 14.48 -14.03
N GLY A 113 19.03 13.29 -14.24
CA GLY A 113 18.41 12.37 -15.19
C GLY A 113 17.24 11.60 -14.60
N GLU A 114 16.61 10.80 -15.42
CA GLU A 114 15.52 9.96 -14.99
C GLU A 114 15.77 8.53 -15.45
N GLU A 115 15.38 7.57 -14.65
CA GLU A 115 15.54 6.17 -15.02
C GLU A 115 14.43 5.34 -14.42
N LEU A 116 14.15 4.21 -15.02
CA LEU A 116 13.18 3.29 -14.46
C LEU A 116 13.77 2.60 -13.25
N CYS A 117 12.90 2.08 -12.41
CA CYS A 117 13.34 1.43 -11.21
C CYS A 117 13.98 0.08 -11.54
N GLU A 118 15.23 -0.05 -11.19
CA GLU A 118 15.94 -1.29 -11.47
C GLU A 118 15.36 -2.47 -10.72
N GLN A 119 14.75 -2.21 -9.58
CA GLN A 119 14.17 -3.30 -8.82
C GLN A 119 13.07 -3.99 -9.57
N ASP A 120 12.26 -3.20 -10.29
CA ASP A 120 11.21 -3.80 -11.07
C ASP A 120 11.78 -4.65 -12.20
N GLU A 121 12.81 -4.19 -12.83
CA GLU A 121 13.43 -4.95 -13.91
C GLU A 121 13.98 -6.26 -13.38
N ARG A 122 14.61 -6.24 -12.22
CA ARG A 122 15.11 -7.48 -11.66
C ARG A 122 14.01 -8.45 -11.30
N GLU A 123 12.90 -7.94 -10.79
CA GLU A 123 11.80 -8.81 -10.46
C GLU A 123 11.16 -9.42 -11.70
N GLN A 124 11.15 -8.67 -12.78
CA GLN A 124 10.63 -9.21 -14.02
C GLN A 124 11.54 -10.28 -14.62
N ILE A 125 12.83 -10.14 -14.42
CA ILE A 125 13.78 -11.09 -14.97
C ILE A 125 13.89 -12.34 -14.14
N LYS A 126 13.82 -12.21 -12.83
CA LYS A 126 13.97 -13.34 -11.96
C LYS A 126 13.12 -14.53 -12.26
N PRO A 127 11.85 -14.38 -12.50
CA PRO A 127 11.04 -15.56 -12.75
C PRO A 127 11.51 -16.33 -13.96
N SER A 128 11.94 -15.61 -14.95
CA SER A 128 12.37 -16.31 -16.13
C SER A 128 13.69 -16.99 -15.87
N ALA A 129 14.42 -16.44 -14.94
CA ALA A 129 15.66 -17.06 -14.66
C ALA A 129 15.51 -18.08 -13.61
N ALA A 130 14.31 -18.45 -13.40
CA ALA A 130 14.09 -19.34 -12.37
C ALA A 130 15.10 -20.37 -12.43
N GLY A 131 15.64 -20.54 -11.61
CA GLY A 131 16.56 -21.49 -11.68
C GLY A 131 17.82 -21.05 -12.13
N GLN A 132 17.90 -20.15 -12.86
CA GLN A 132 19.08 -19.92 -13.35
C GLN A 132 19.45 -18.73 -12.90
N VAL A 133 19.54 -18.54 -11.86
CA VAL A 133 20.11 -17.46 -11.45
C VAL A 133 21.33 -17.39 -12.09
N PRO A 134 21.50 -16.47 -12.78
CA PRO A 134 22.73 -16.25 -13.37
C PRO A 134 23.61 -16.15 -12.25
N ALA A 135 24.39 -16.90 -12.17
CA ALA A 135 25.31 -16.90 -11.08
C ALA A 135 26.06 -15.63 -11.01
#